data_0488830e11aca0d5d2f2bb1842031faa
#
_entry.id   0488830e11aca0d5d2f2bb1842031faa
#
_cell.length_a   1.000
_cell.length_b   1.000
_cell.length_c   1.000
_cell.angle_alpha   90.00
_cell.angle_beta   90.00
_cell.angle_gamma   90.00
#
_symmetry.space_group_name_H-M   'P 1'
#
loop_
_entity.id
_entity.type
_entity.pdbx_description
1 polymer ?
#
loop_
_entity_poly.entity_id
_entity_poly.type
_entity_poly.pdbx_seq_one_letter_code
_entity_poly.pdbx_strand_id
1 'polypeptide(L)'
;MKPIYSSVLVMLAACSVPLDGRAAATFVDARTYPTQAAGWERFLAVEARLVRGFDDICGDTFCEGDYHNLQALRFRCSVEAASGRVEECVWTFTGSIAQVDPAQGHIVVDARTWACRAPLAPDTPLSVLLQTLEQGEALHAWLPGTSTSLYDGLMGCL
;
A
#
# COMPACT_ATOMS: atom_id res chain seq x y z
N MET A 1 70.14 30.12 40.05
CA MET A 1 69.50 29.86 38.77
C MET A 1 68.28 28.95 39.02
N LYS A 2 67.04 29.46 38.94
CA LYS A 2 65.82 28.69 39.09
C LYS A 2 65.18 28.52 37.74
N PRO A 3 64.74 27.32 37.30
CA PRO A 3 64.00 27.18 36.06
C PRO A 3 62.54 27.51 36.28
N ILE A 4 61.95 28.28 35.37
CA ILE A 4 60.55 28.67 35.30
C ILE A 4 59.88 27.64 34.43
N TYR A 5 58.98 26.77 35.03
CA TYR A 5 58.11 25.87 34.28
C TYR A 5 56.86 26.65 33.83
N SER A 6 56.75 26.82 32.52
CA SER A 6 55.54 27.41 31.88
C SER A 6 54.53 26.30 31.62
N SER A 7 53.42 26.28 32.39
CA SER A 7 52.33 25.34 32.20
C SER A 7 51.42 25.82 31.06
N VAL A 8 51.45 25.12 29.96
CA VAL A 8 50.49 25.31 28.84
C VAL A 8 49.19 24.59 29.15
N LEU A 9 48.15 25.37 29.41
CA LEU A 9 46.80 24.89 29.63
C LEU A 9 46.13 24.64 28.26
N VAL A 10 45.99 23.38 27.84
CA VAL A 10 45.25 22.99 26.62
C VAL A 10 43.78 22.92 26.96
N MET A 11 43.00 23.91 26.48
CA MET A 11 41.53 23.86 26.55
C MET A 11 41.00 22.92 25.45
N LEU A 12 40.50 21.73 25.82
CA LEU A 12 39.71 20.90 24.94
C LEU A 12 38.28 21.49 24.83
N ALA A 13 37.98 22.09 23.70
CA ALA A 13 36.62 22.47 23.35
C ALA A 13 35.83 21.18 22.95
N ALA A 14 34.94 20.73 23.81
CA ALA A 14 33.99 19.64 23.50
C ALA A 14 32.92 20.17 22.54
N CYS A 15 33.04 19.86 21.23
CA CYS A 15 31.95 20.04 20.26
C CYS A 15 30.84 19.03 20.58
N SER A 16 29.80 19.48 21.28
CA SER A 16 28.53 18.74 21.37
C SER A 16 27.77 18.90 20.06
N VAL A 17 27.84 17.88 19.22
CA VAL A 17 26.96 17.75 18.04
C VAL A 17 25.58 17.38 18.55
N PRO A 18 24.51 18.17 18.29
CA PRO A 18 23.15 17.74 18.60
C PRO A 18 22.85 16.54 17.73
N LEU A 19 22.62 15.37 18.33
CA LEU A 19 21.96 14.26 17.67
C LEU A 19 20.49 14.66 17.51
N ASP A 20 20.12 15.15 16.32
CA ASP A 20 18.74 15.24 15.90
C ASP A 20 18.19 13.81 15.81
N GLY A 21 17.70 13.33 16.92
CA GLY A 21 16.96 12.06 17.04
C GLY A 21 15.61 12.19 16.33
N ARG A 22 15.63 12.13 14.99
CA ARG A 22 14.40 12.02 14.23
C ARG A 22 13.76 10.69 14.63
N ALA A 23 12.64 10.75 15.38
CA ALA A 23 11.87 9.56 15.69
C ALA A 23 11.54 8.83 14.39
N ALA A 24 11.82 7.53 14.33
CA ALA A 24 11.47 6.73 13.17
C ALA A 24 9.96 6.84 12.89
N ALA A 25 9.58 7.01 11.63
CA ALA A 25 8.18 7.04 11.24
C ALA A 25 7.50 5.72 11.65
N THR A 26 6.33 5.82 12.28
CA THR A 26 5.53 4.67 12.68
C THR A 26 4.36 4.55 11.74
N PHE A 27 4.17 3.37 11.16
CA PHE A 27 3.08 3.07 10.23
C PHE A 27 2.04 2.16 10.87
N VAL A 28 0.77 2.37 10.48
CA VAL A 28 -0.38 1.59 10.93
C VAL A 28 -1.26 1.20 9.75
N ASP A 29 -2.10 0.18 9.93
CA ASP A 29 -3.12 -0.18 8.93
C ASP A 29 -4.20 0.93 8.86
N ALA A 30 -4.56 1.35 7.65
CA ALA A 30 -5.57 2.39 7.42
C ALA A 30 -6.92 2.10 8.09
N ARG A 31 -7.28 0.83 8.29
CA ARG A 31 -8.49 0.41 9.01
C ARG A 31 -8.49 0.80 10.48
N THR A 32 -7.34 1.04 11.05
CA THR A 32 -7.20 1.43 12.46
C THR A 32 -6.84 2.90 12.62
N TYR A 33 -6.83 3.68 11.54
CA TYR A 33 -6.46 5.10 11.54
C TYR A 33 -7.68 6.03 11.44
N PRO A 34 -7.76 7.12 12.20
CA PRO A 34 -6.87 7.50 13.30
C PRO A 34 -7.09 6.64 14.55
N THR A 35 -8.21 5.93 14.63
CA THR A 35 -8.55 4.93 15.64
C THR A 35 -9.33 3.79 14.97
N GLN A 36 -9.36 2.62 15.58
CA GLN A 36 -10.13 1.49 15.07
C GLN A 36 -11.63 1.83 14.91
N ALA A 37 -12.20 2.55 15.87
CA ALA A 37 -13.61 2.93 15.81
C ALA A 37 -13.93 3.88 14.63
N ALA A 38 -12.99 4.78 14.28
CA ALA A 38 -13.21 5.75 13.20
C ALA A 38 -12.87 5.20 11.81
N GLY A 39 -11.85 4.35 11.71
CA GLY A 39 -11.32 3.87 10.42
C GLY A 39 -12.00 2.61 9.89
N TRP A 40 -12.41 1.72 10.79
CA TRP A 40 -12.83 0.37 10.44
C TRP A 40 -13.99 0.30 9.43
N GLU A 41 -15.13 0.87 9.77
CA GLU A 41 -16.32 0.79 8.92
C GLU A 41 -16.12 1.49 7.59
N ARG A 42 -15.50 2.67 7.62
CA ARG A 42 -15.25 3.48 6.42
C ARG A 42 -14.34 2.74 5.44
N PHE A 43 -13.23 2.18 5.94
CA PHE A 43 -12.29 1.46 5.09
C PHE A 43 -12.90 0.17 4.52
N LEU A 44 -13.66 -0.58 5.32
CA LEU A 44 -14.35 -1.78 4.84
C LEU A 44 -15.41 -1.46 3.78
N ALA A 45 -16.12 -0.34 3.91
CA ALA A 45 -17.08 0.09 2.90
C ALA A 45 -16.39 0.38 1.55
N VAL A 46 -15.23 1.04 1.57
CA VAL A 46 -14.40 1.27 0.37
C VAL A 46 -13.91 -0.05 -0.20
N GLU A 47 -13.33 -0.94 0.61
CA GLU A 47 -12.88 -2.27 0.17
C GLU A 47 -14.02 -3.04 -0.52
N ALA A 48 -15.21 -3.05 0.07
CA ALA A 48 -16.38 -3.73 -0.51
C ALA A 48 -16.85 -3.09 -1.84
N ARG A 49 -16.71 -1.79 -2.01
CA ARG A 49 -17.01 -1.12 -3.30
C ARG A 49 -16.00 -1.50 -4.38
N LEU A 50 -14.72 -1.56 -4.02
CA LEU A 50 -13.66 -1.97 -4.95
C LEU A 50 -13.85 -3.41 -5.40
N VAL A 51 -14.16 -4.33 -4.49
CA VAL A 51 -14.44 -5.73 -4.82
C VAL A 51 -15.61 -5.82 -5.80
N ARG A 52 -16.74 -5.15 -5.52
CA ARG A 52 -17.87 -5.15 -6.46
C ARG A 52 -17.50 -4.57 -7.82
N GLY A 53 -16.80 -3.43 -7.84
CA GLY A 53 -16.36 -2.83 -9.11
C GLY A 53 -15.44 -3.75 -9.92
N PHE A 54 -14.60 -4.54 -9.25
CA PHE A 54 -13.77 -5.55 -9.91
C PHE A 54 -14.63 -6.70 -10.45
N ASP A 55 -15.54 -7.25 -9.65
CA ASP A 55 -16.41 -8.34 -10.04
C ASP A 55 -17.29 -7.98 -11.25
N ASP A 56 -17.76 -6.71 -11.30
CA ASP A 56 -18.63 -6.21 -12.39
C ASP A 56 -17.90 -6.18 -13.76
N ILE A 57 -16.56 -6.00 -13.76
CA ILE A 57 -15.79 -5.88 -15.01
C ILE A 57 -14.91 -7.09 -15.30
N CYS A 58 -14.70 -8.00 -14.36
CA CYS A 58 -13.72 -9.09 -14.47
C CYS A 58 -14.01 -9.98 -15.69
N GLY A 59 -15.29 -10.29 -15.94
CA GLY A 59 -15.71 -11.14 -17.05
C GLY A 59 -15.37 -10.58 -18.43
N ASP A 60 -15.31 -9.25 -18.57
CA ASP A 60 -15.03 -8.56 -19.83
C ASP A 60 -13.58 -8.06 -19.95
N THR A 61 -12.75 -8.29 -18.93
CA THR A 61 -11.38 -7.78 -18.89
C THR A 61 -10.37 -8.77 -18.31
N PHE A 62 -10.21 -8.77 -16.98
CA PHE A 62 -9.14 -9.51 -16.30
C PHE A 62 -9.39 -11.03 -16.25
N CYS A 63 -10.64 -11.47 -16.33
CA CYS A 63 -11.03 -12.88 -16.26
C CYS A 63 -11.18 -13.56 -17.64
N GLU A 64 -10.79 -12.90 -18.73
CA GLU A 64 -10.77 -13.51 -20.08
C GLU A 64 -9.48 -14.28 -20.39
N GLY A 65 -8.43 -14.11 -19.57
CA GLY A 65 -7.14 -14.75 -19.72
C GLY A 65 -7.10 -16.19 -19.19
N ASP A 66 -5.90 -16.66 -18.90
CA ASP A 66 -5.64 -18.01 -18.38
C ASP A 66 -6.35 -18.27 -17.04
N TYR A 67 -6.53 -17.23 -16.22
CA TYR A 67 -7.12 -17.30 -14.89
C TYR A 67 -8.53 -16.69 -14.86
N HIS A 68 -9.52 -17.35 -15.48
CA HIS A 68 -10.90 -16.83 -15.55
C HIS A 68 -11.66 -16.82 -14.22
N ASN A 69 -11.06 -17.33 -13.15
CA ASN A 69 -11.63 -17.32 -11.80
C ASN A 69 -10.90 -16.37 -10.86
N LEU A 70 -10.37 -15.27 -11.38
CA LEU A 70 -9.72 -14.25 -10.56
C LEU A 70 -10.70 -13.73 -9.51
N GLN A 71 -10.21 -13.62 -8.27
CA GLN A 71 -10.95 -13.08 -7.15
C GLN A 71 -10.14 -12.00 -6.44
N ALA A 72 -10.77 -10.87 -6.21
CA ALA A 72 -10.24 -9.83 -5.35
C ALA A 72 -10.28 -10.29 -3.89
N LEU A 73 -9.16 -10.21 -3.19
CA LEU A 73 -9.05 -10.64 -1.79
C LEU A 73 -9.11 -9.46 -0.83
N ARG A 74 -8.01 -8.72 -0.70
CA ARG A 74 -7.87 -7.67 0.31
C ARG A 74 -7.20 -6.44 -0.27
N PHE A 75 -7.83 -5.28 -0.04
CA PHE A 75 -7.21 -3.97 -0.22
C PHE A 75 -6.67 -3.50 1.12
N ARG A 76 -5.40 -3.08 1.18
CA ARG A 76 -4.74 -2.63 2.40
C ARG A 76 -3.89 -1.42 2.10
N CYS A 77 -3.91 -0.46 3.04
CA CYS A 77 -3.04 0.69 3.00
C CYS A 77 -2.26 0.82 4.30
N SER A 78 -0.97 1.14 4.15
CA SER A 78 -0.09 1.57 5.22
C SER A 78 -0.15 3.08 5.35
N VAL A 79 -0.31 3.59 6.57
CA VAL A 79 -0.47 5.02 6.86
C VAL A 79 0.53 5.43 7.93
N GLU A 80 1.22 6.53 7.71
CA GLU A 80 2.06 7.14 8.73
C GLU A 80 1.18 7.68 9.87
N ALA A 81 1.39 7.15 11.07
CA ALA A 81 0.53 7.43 12.23
C ALA A 81 0.48 8.91 12.63
N ALA A 82 1.58 9.64 12.42
CA ALA A 82 1.68 11.04 12.81
C ALA A 82 0.99 12.00 11.84
N SER A 83 1.04 11.72 10.53
CA SER A 83 0.57 12.64 9.49
C SER A 83 -0.73 12.21 8.82
N GLY A 84 -1.09 10.92 8.88
CA GLY A 84 -2.21 10.36 8.14
C GLY A 84 -1.96 10.22 6.64
N ARG A 85 -0.70 10.29 6.20
CA ARG A 85 -0.31 10.09 4.81
C ARG A 85 -0.19 8.62 4.49
N VAL A 86 -0.67 8.24 3.34
CA VAL A 86 -0.55 6.87 2.84
C VAL A 86 0.87 6.65 2.32
N GLU A 87 1.52 5.61 2.83
CA GLU A 87 2.82 5.16 2.31
C GLU A 87 2.64 4.29 1.08
N GLU A 88 1.78 3.27 1.17
CA GLU A 88 1.39 2.45 0.04
C GLU A 88 0.00 1.83 0.25
N CYS A 89 -0.67 1.51 -0.86
CA CYS A 89 -1.81 0.61 -0.88
C CYS A 89 -1.53 -0.57 -1.78
N VAL A 90 -1.90 -1.76 -1.33
CA VAL A 90 -1.77 -3.00 -2.08
C VAL A 90 -3.12 -3.71 -2.14
N TRP A 91 -3.49 -4.15 -3.34
CA TRP A 91 -4.66 -4.99 -3.53
C TRP A 91 -4.23 -6.39 -3.95
N THR A 92 -4.68 -7.40 -3.21
CA THR A 92 -4.30 -8.79 -3.46
C THR A 92 -5.42 -9.53 -4.19
N PHE A 93 -5.02 -10.44 -5.08
CA PHE A 93 -5.90 -11.26 -5.88
C PHE A 93 -5.45 -12.71 -5.86
N THR A 94 -6.34 -13.64 -6.19
CA THR A 94 -6.03 -15.04 -6.42
C THR A 94 -6.77 -15.56 -7.63
N GLY A 95 -6.21 -16.57 -8.28
CA GLY A 95 -6.83 -17.28 -9.39
C GLY A 95 -6.21 -18.65 -9.55
N SER A 96 -6.90 -19.53 -10.27
CA SER A 96 -6.39 -20.86 -10.56
C SER A 96 -6.89 -21.39 -11.90
N ILE A 97 -6.08 -22.29 -12.49
CA ILE A 97 -6.44 -23.11 -13.64
C ILE A 97 -6.39 -24.56 -13.21
N ALA A 98 -7.37 -25.37 -13.64
CA ALA A 98 -7.36 -26.81 -13.46
C ALA A 98 -7.58 -27.46 -14.83
N GLN A 99 -6.63 -28.32 -15.24
CA GLN A 99 -6.66 -29.00 -16.55
C GLN A 99 -6.43 -30.50 -16.39
N VAL A 100 -7.01 -31.29 -17.28
CA VAL A 100 -6.73 -32.72 -17.35
C VAL A 100 -5.44 -32.95 -18.13
N ASP A 101 -4.47 -33.64 -17.52
CA ASP A 101 -3.33 -34.19 -18.25
C ASP A 101 -3.84 -35.40 -19.10
N PRO A 102 -3.87 -35.27 -20.42
CA PRO A 102 -4.45 -36.32 -21.26
C PRO A 102 -3.60 -37.60 -21.31
N ALA A 103 -2.32 -37.53 -20.93
CA ALA A 103 -1.41 -38.67 -20.95
C ALA A 103 -1.50 -39.50 -19.66
N GLN A 104 -1.74 -38.85 -18.53
CA GLN A 104 -1.71 -39.50 -17.22
C GLN A 104 -3.08 -39.52 -16.53
N GLY A 105 -4.07 -38.76 -17.02
CA GLY A 105 -5.41 -38.69 -16.45
C GLY A 105 -5.49 -37.92 -15.11
N HIS A 106 -4.43 -37.21 -14.75
CA HIS A 106 -4.42 -36.38 -13.55
C HIS A 106 -5.02 -35.00 -13.79
N ILE A 107 -5.51 -34.37 -12.72
CA ILE A 107 -5.82 -32.92 -12.74
C ILE A 107 -4.57 -32.18 -12.35
N VAL A 108 -4.09 -31.36 -13.28
CA VAL A 108 -2.99 -30.41 -13.02
C VAL A 108 -3.61 -29.08 -12.61
N VAL A 109 -3.16 -28.53 -11.49
CA VAL A 109 -3.65 -27.25 -10.95
C VAL A 109 -2.49 -26.26 -10.93
N ASP A 110 -2.70 -25.09 -11.52
CA ASP A 110 -1.86 -23.91 -11.32
C ASP A 110 -2.69 -22.88 -10.55
N ALA A 111 -2.20 -22.44 -9.39
CA ALA A 111 -2.84 -21.45 -8.55
C ALA A 111 -1.85 -20.32 -8.23
N ARG A 112 -2.29 -19.06 -8.37
CA ARG A 112 -1.46 -17.89 -8.18
C ARG A 112 -2.12 -16.85 -7.30
N THR A 113 -1.28 -15.98 -6.73
CA THR A 113 -1.69 -14.76 -6.06
C THR A 113 -0.91 -13.58 -6.64
N TRP A 114 -1.58 -12.43 -6.69
CA TRP A 114 -1.01 -11.16 -7.13
C TRP A 114 -1.12 -10.15 -6.00
N ALA A 115 -0.16 -9.22 -5.94
CA ALA A 115 -0.13 -8.10 -5.02
C ALA A 115 0.07 -6.81 -5.83
N CYS A 116 -1.04 -6.19 -6.23
CA CYS A 116 -1.06 -5.03 -7.10
C CYS A 116 -0.97 -3.74 -6.28
N ARG A 117 0.07 -2.94 -6.52
CA ARG A 117 0.23 -1.64 -5.87
C ARG A 117 -0.68 -0.60 -6.52
N ALA A 118 -1.38 0.17 -5.69
CA ALA A 118 -2.12 1.32 -6.19
C ALA A 118 -1.16 2.43 -6.64
N PRO A 119 -1.36 3.05 -7.83
CA PRO A 119 -0.49 4.10 -8.36
C PRO A 119 -0.75 5.46 -7.70
N LEU A 120 -0.49 5.56 -6.39
CA LEU A 120 -0.72 6.77 -5.61
C LEU A 120 0.38 7.80 -5.81
N ALA A 121 -0.01 9.09 -5.74
CA ALA A 121 0.96 10.16 -5.60
C ALA A 121 1.62 10.11 -4.22
N PRO A 122 2.91 10.50 -4.10
CA PRO A 122 3.55 10.67 -2.81
C PRO A 122 2.72 11.58 -1.88
N ASP A 123 2.81 11.32 -0.59
CA ASP A 123 2.17 12.16 0.44
C ASP A 123 0.63 12.25 0.36
N THR A 124 -0.05 11.33 -0.33
CA THR A 124 -1.51 11.31 -0.43
C THR A 124 -2.15 11.15 0.96
N PRO A 125 -2.98 12.11 1.42
CA PRO A 125 -3.68 11.94 2.70
C PRO A 125 -4.72 10.82 2.61
N LEU A 126 -4.80 9.95 3.64
CA LEU A 126 -5.78 8.86 3.68
C LEU A 126 -7.22 9.36 3.55
N SER A 127 -7.56 10.48 4.19
CA SER A 127 -8.91 11.05 4.14
C SER A 127 -9.33 11.44 2.71
N VAL A 128 -8.40 11.97 1.91
CA VAL A 128 -8.64 12.36 0.51
C VAL A 128 -8.76 11.13 -0.37
N LEU A 129 -7.88 10.12 -0.17
CA LEU A 129 -7.98 8.85 -0.88
C LEU A 129 -9.33 8.17 -0.65
N LEU A 130 -9.74 8.02 0.61
CA LEU A 130 -11.02 7.39 0.95
C LEU A 130 -12.19 8.17 0.37
N GLN A 131 -12.17 9.51 0.45
CA GLN A 131 -13.23 10.36 -0.14
C GLN A 131 -13.34 10.13 -1.66
N THR A 132 -12.22 10.00 -2.36
CA THR A 132 -12.22 9.71 -3.81
C THR A 132 -12.83 8.34 -4.10
N LEU A 133 -12.46 7.31 -3.32
CA LEU A 133 -12.93 5.94 -3.51
C LEU A 133 -14.39 5.72 -3.01
N GLU A 134 -14.92 6.62 -2.21
CA GLU A 134 -16.32 6.62 -1.77
C GLU A 134 -17.30 7.17 -2.81
N GLN A 135 -16.78 7.90 -3.81
CA GLN A 135 -17.60 8.58 -4.82
C GLN A 135 -17.59 7.82 -6.16
N GLY A 136 -18.70 7.88 -6.88
CA GLY A 136 -18.82 7.34 -8.23
C GLY A 136 -18.34 5.88 -8.37
N GLU A 137 -17.63 5.59 -9.45
CA GLU A 137 -17.02 4.30 -9.75
C GLU A 137 -15.60 4.25 -9.17
N ALA A 138 -15.47 3.71 -7.96
CA ALA A 138 -14.22 3.72 -7.18
C ALA A 138 -13.01 3.17 -7.96
N LEU A 139 -13.22 2.14 -8.80
CA LEU A 139 -12.17 1.50 -9.57
C LEU A 139 -11.57 2.41 -10.65
N HIS A 140 -12.42 3.25 -11.29
CA HIS A 140 -12.06 4.14 -12.38
C HIS A 140 -11.81 5.59 -11.94
N ALA A 141 -12.04 5.91 -10.67
CA ALA A 141 -11.79 7.25 -10.15
C ALA A 141 -10.29 7.59 -10.22
N TRP A 142 -9.96 8.75 -10.73
CA TRP A 142 -8.58 9.24 -10.71
C TRP A 142 -8.11 9.41 -9.27
N LEU A 143 -7.00 8.78 -8.98
CA LEU A 143 -6.40 8.84 -7.65
C LEU A 143 -5.87 10.25 -7.35
N PRO A 144 -5.92 10.70 -6.09
CA PRO A 144 -5.52 12.05 -5.73
C PRO A 144 -4.12 12.40 -6.19
N GLY A 145 -3.99 13.55 -6.89
CA GLY A 145 -2.70 14.02 -7.40
C GLY A 145 -2.14 13.24 -8.59
N THR A 146 -2.93 12.38 -9.22
CA THR A 146 -2.51 11.57 -10.38
C THR A 146 -3.52 11.73 -11.53
N SER A 147 -3.15 11.21 -12.71
CA SER A 147 -4.03 10.97 -13.87
C SER A 147 -4.29 9.47 -14.09
N THR A 148 -4.13 8.65 -13.05
CA THR A 148 -4.29 7.19 -13.06
C THR A 148 -5.35 6.77 -12.05
N SER A 149 -5.98 5.63 -12.32
CA SER A 149 -6.98 4.99 -11.46
C SER A 149 -6.45 3.67 -10.87
N LEU A 150 -7.22 3.05 -9.99
CA LEU A 150 -6.90 1.68 -9.54
C LEU A 150 -6.98 0.70 -10.71
N TYR A 151 -7.93 0.88 -11.63
CA TYR A 151 -8.04 0.08 -12.85
C TYR A 151 -6.74 0.10 -13.66
N ASP A 152 -6.15 1.28 -13.89
CA ASP A 152 -4.88 1.41 -14.61
C ASP A 152 -3.74 0.66 -13.91
N GLY A 153 -3.72 0.68 -12.58
CA GLY A 153 -2.77 -0.10 -11.78
C GLY A 153 -2.93 -1.61 -11.93
N LEU A 154 -4.18 -2.11 -12.06
CA LEU A 154 -4.46 -3.52 -12.27
C LEU A 154 -4.05 -3.99 -13.67
N MET A 155 -4.23 -3.17 -14.72
CA MET A 155 -3.82 -3.49 -16.10
C MET A 155 -2.34 -3.78 -16.23
N GLY A 156 -1.50 -3.26 -15.33
CA GLY A 156 -0.07 -3.53 -15.30
C GLY A 156 0.36 -4.67 -14.37
N CYS A 157 -0.60 -5.26 -13.63
CA CYS A 157 -0.33 -6.23 -12.56
C CYS A 157 -0.95 -7.61 -12.82
N LEU A 158 -2.21 -7.65 -13.24
CA LEU A 158 -2.97 -8.87 -13.56
C LEU A 158 -2.80 -9.23 -15.03
#